data_1c122c964851ce802366ea3f6a0d327b
#
_entry.id   1c122c964851ce802366ea3f6a0d327b
#
_cell.length_a   1.000
_cell.length_b   1.000
_cell.length_c   1.000
_cell.angle_alpha   90.00
_cell.angle_beta   90.00
_cell.angle_gamma   90.00
#
_symmetry.space_group_name_H-M   'P 1'
#
loop_
_entity.id
_entity.type
_entity.pdbx_description
1 polymer ?
#
loop_
_entity_poly.entity_id
_entity_poly.type
_entity_poly.pdbx_seq_one_letter_code
_entity_poly.pdbx_strand_id
1 'polypeptide(L)'
;GKILTPIPVFRWARGQRLSQNLLSLQLPLYERIMKKAPESLHTLIASGDVYIRANQPLQEIPEVDVVCYGLWVEPSLAKNHGVFVSSRKSPDTLDFMLQKPSLETLGELAGSHLFLMDIGIWLLSDKAVRLLMKHSYTEDGKAMKAYDLYAEFGLALGKNPRITDSELNQLSVAILPLPGGEFYHYGTSRELISSTLAVQNLVRDQRAIMQRKVKPHPAMFVQNAVLHQKLTAENSELWIENSYIGENWTLRGQQIITGVPENNWNLSLPEGICVDVVPVGETNWAARPYGFNDLFKGALSDVSTLFMGKPILTWAMERGITLGGNEDIQNAPLFPVCQTVDELGKVLRWMITEPDREEGKHIWLSARKLSANDLSDQANLRRLVAQREVFRKKDWSLLAANHEKSVFYQLDLSDAAESFAKDKIVLPKALPEDNPLMKRIHNHMFRSQVMKISGVAYKEEEQKAFALLREGLVGSVLGSKQQPCLNVYRDQIVWGRSPVRIDLAGGWADTPP
;
A
#
# COMPACT_ATOMS: atom_id res chain seq x y z
N GLY A 1 11.57 8.94 0.43
CA GLY A 1 11.31 7.67 -0.21
C GLY A 1 10.39 6.79 0.58
N LYS A 2 9.36 6.29 -0.09
CA LYS A 2 8.41 5.31 0.46
C LYS A 2 8.99 3.91 0.35
N ILE A 3 10.16 3.74 0.90
CA ILE A 3 10.92 2.50 0.75
C ILE A 3 10.18 1.40 1.52
N LEU A 4 9.65 0.42 0.78
CA LEU A 4 9.09 -0.82 1.32
C LEU A 4 7.94 -0.67 2.31
N THR A 5 7.05 0.31 2.12
CA THR A 5 5.82 0.36 2.89
C THR A 5 4.89 -0.76 2.45
N PRO A 6 4.64 -1.80 3.26
CA PRO A 6 3.68 -2.83 2.93
C PRO A 6 2.27 -2.25 2.99
N ILE A 7 1.46 -2.58 2.00
CA ILE A 7 0.06 -2.14 1.99
C ILE A 7 -0.79 -3.21 2.66
N PRO A 8 -1.55 -2.90 3.71
CA PRO A 8 -2.45 -3.85 4.33
C PRO A 8 -3.57 -4.20 3.34
N VAL A 9 -3.69 -5.47 3.00
CA VAL A 9 -4.76 -5.97 2.13
C VAL A 9 -5.54 -7.04 2.84
N PHE A 10 -6.83 -6.80 3.04
CA PHE A 10 -7.75 -7.75 3.63
C PHE A 10 -8.53 -8.49 2.53
N ARG A 11 -8.43 -9.82 2.49
CA ARG A 11 -9.22 -10.66 1.58
C ARG A 11 -10.33 -11.35 2.36
N TRP A 12 -11.55 -10.90 2.21
CA TRP A 12 -12.72 -11.39 2.94
C TRP A 12 -13.06 -12.88 2.75
N ALA A 13 -12.69 -13.47 1.62
CA ALA A 13 -13.15 -14.81 1.24
C ALA A 13 -12.12 -15.94 1.44
N ARG A 14 -10.84 -15.64 1.66
CA ARG A 14 -9.75 -16.64 1.68
C ARG A 14 -8.68 -16.41 2.74
N GLY A 15 -9.04 -15.81 3.84
CA GLY A 15 -8.06 -15.37 4.81
C GLY A 15 -7.48 -13.99 4.46
N GLN A 16 -6.89 -13.36 5.46
CA GLN A 16 -6.35 -12.01 5.37
C GLN A 16 -4.86 -12.08 5.60
N ARG A 17 -4.13 -11.31 4.81
CA ARG A 17 -2.72 -11.04 5.09
C ARG A 17 -2.61 -9.70 5.78
N LEU A 18 -1.76 -9.60 6.79
CA LEU A 18 -1.55 -8.35 7.54
C LEU A 18 -1.02 -7.25 6.63
N SER A 19 -0.16 -7.61 5.67
CA SER A 19 0.35 -6.66 4.69
C SER A 19 0.87 -7.38 3.45
N GLN A 20 0.83 -6.71 2.31
CA GLN A 20 1.45 -7.19 1.07
C GLN A 20 2.23 -6.05 0.41
N ASN A 21 3.31 -6.39 -0.25
CA ASN A 21 4.06 -5.42 -1.05
C ASN A 21 3.25 -5.05 -2.31
N LEU A 22 3.30 -3.80 -2.69
CA LEU A 22 2.61 -3.28 -3.87
C LEU A 22 2.98 -4.08 -5.12
N LEU A 23 4.27 -4.38 -5.29
CA LEU A 23 4.77 -5.18 -6.42
C LEU A 23 4.13 -6.57 -6.46
N SER A 24 4.06 -7.30 -5.34
CA SER A 24 3.48 -8.65 -5.32
C SER A 24 1.99 -8.68 -5.66
N LEU A 25 1.28 -7.58 -5.38
CA LEU A 25 -0.12 -7.42 -5.79
C LEU A 25 -0.27 -7.16 -7.29
N GLN A 26 0.73 -6.53 -7.89
CA GLN A 26 0.70 -6.05 -9.26
C GLN A 26 1.19 -7.10 -10.28
N LEU A 27 2.13 -7.96 -9.88
CA LEU A 27 2.72 -8.99 -10.76
C LEU A 27 1.70 -9.83 -11.53
N PRO A 28 0.57 -10.29 -10.95
CA PRO A 28 -0.41 -11.08 -11.71
C PRO A 28 -1.04 -10.32 -12.88
N LEU A 29 -1.19 -9.01 -12.79
CA LEU A 29 -1.67 -8.18 -13.91
C LEU A 29 -0.59 -8.07 -14.99
N TYR A 30 0.65 -7.78 -14.62
CA TYR A 30 1.76 -7.66 -15.55
C TYR A 30 2.01 -8.98 -16.31
N GLU A 31 1.95 -10.11 -15.62
CA GLU A 31 2.05 -11.43 -16.25
C GLU A 31 0.93 -11.65 -17.29
N ARG A 32 -0.31 -11.27 -16.98
CA ARG A 32 -1.43 -11.38 -17.91
C ARG A 32 -1.25 -10.52 -19.16
N ILE A 33 -0.71 -9.30 -18.99
CA ILE A 33 -0.42 -8.39 -20.09
C ILE A 33 0.68 -9.00 -20.96
N MET A 34 1.80 -9.40 -20.37
CA MET A 34 2.93 -9.94 -21.11
C MET A 34 2.63 -11.26 -21.85
N LYS A 35 1.74 -12.10 -21.31
CA LYS A 35 1.26 -13.31 -22.01
C LYS A 35 0.46 -13.03 -23.28
N LYS A 36 -0.11 -11.81 -23.41
CA LYS A 36 -0.85 -11.37 -24.59
C LYS A 36 -0.04 -10.47 -25.51
N ALA A 37 1.10 -9.98 -25.06
CA ALA A 37 1.94 -9.09 -25.84
C ALA A 37 2.51 -9.83 -27.06
N PRO A 38 2.58 -9.17 -28.24
CA PRO A 38 3.33 -9.69 -29.38
C PRO A 38 4.80 -9.90 -29.02
N GLU A 39 5.47 -10.83 -29.73
CA GLU A 39 6.90 -11.12 -29.49
C GLU A 39 7.81 -9.91 -29.68
N SER A 40 7.38 -8.92 -30.45
CA SER A 40 8.11 -7.65 -30.63
C SER A 40 8.12 -6.72 -29.40
N LEU A 41 7.21 -6.94 -28.43
CA LEU A 41 7.05 -6.13 -27.23
C LEU A 41 7.58 -6.85 -26.00
N HIS A 42 8.91 -6.87 -25.83
CA HIS A 42 9.56 -7.65 -24.77
C HIS A 42 9.67 -6.94 -23.42
N THR A 43 9.58 -5.63 -23.40
CA THR A 43 9.87 -4.83 -22.22
C THR A 43 8.60 -4.19 -21.69
N LEU A 44 8.28 -4.46 -20.42
CA LEU A 44 7.22 -3.79 -19.70
C LEU A 44 7.83 -2.82 -18.69
N ILE A 45 7.47 -1.53 -18.81
CA ILE A 45 7.76 -0.54 -17.79
C ILE A 45 6.49 -0.34 -16.96
N ALA A 46 6.64 -0.33 -15.64
CA ALA A 46 5.53 -0.13 -14.72
C ALA A 46 5.91 0.86 -13.61
N SER A 47 4.98 1.74 -13.27
CA SER A 47 5.14 2.66 -12.15
C SER A 47 5.20 1.87 -10.83
N GLY A 48 6.11 2.25 -9.93
CA GLY A 48 6.35 1.57 -8.66
C GLY A 48 5.43 2.02 -7.52
N ASP A 49 4.68 3.09 -7.71
CA ASP A 49 3.84 3.72 -6.69
C ASP A 49 2.34 3.69 -7.02
N VAL A 50 1.93 2.72 -7.85
CA VAL A 50 0.53 2.51 -8.20
C VAL A 50 0.07 1.09 -7.88
N TYR A 51 -1.20 0.93 -7.58
CA TYR A 51 -1.89 -0.34 -7.57
C TYR A 51 -3.04 -0.29 -8.56
N ILE A 52 -2.97 -1.16 -9.55
CA ILE A 52 -3.95 -1.24 -10.64
C ILE A 52 -4.69 -2.56 -10.53
N ARG A 53 -5.99 -2.51 -10.51
CA ARG A 53 -6.87 -3.67 -10.55
C ARG A 53 -7.60 -3.72 -11.88
N ALA A 54 -7.58 -4.86 -12.53
CA ALA A 54 -8.36 -5.12 -13.74
C ALA A 54 -8.96 -6.52 -13.65
N ASN A 55 -10.29 -6.59 -13.70
CA ASN A 55 -11.03 -7.85 -13.55
C ASN A 55 -11.59 -8.36 -14.89
N GLN A 56 -11.58 -7.54 -15.92
CA GLN A 56 -12.08 -7.90 -17.23
C GLN A 56 -10.98 -8.52 -18.12
N PRO A 57 -11.34 -9.26 -19.16
CA PRO A 57 -10.39 -9.74 -20.16
C PRO A 57 -9.67 -8.56 -20.82
N LEU A 58 -8.37 -8.72 -21.02
CA LEU A 58 -7.56 -7.73 -21.74
C LEU A 58 -7.89 -7.78 -23.24
N GLN A 59 -7.85 -6.63 -23.89
CA GLN A 59 -7.95 -6.52 -25.34
C GLN A 59 -6.71 -7.12 -26.03
N GLU A 60 -6.79 -7.32 -27.33
CA GLU A 60 -5.60 -7.66 -28.12
C GLU A 60 -4.62 -6.49 -28.15
N ILE A 61 -3.35 -6.83 -28.09
CA ILE A 61 -2.26 -5.84 -28.07
C ILE A 61 -1.72 -5.73 -29.49
N PRO A 62 -1.78 -4.55 -30.13
CA PRO A 62 -1.29 -4.40 -31.51
C PRO A 62 0.23 -4.48 -31.58
N GLU A 63 0.74 -4.89 -32.73
CA GLU A 63 2.17 -4.93 -33.01
C GLU A 63 2.67 -3.54 -33.45
N VAL A 64 3.16 -2.79 -32.48
CA VAL A 64 3.70 -1.42 -32.61
C VAL A 64 4.96 -1.26 -31.77
N ASP A 65 5.67 -0.13 -31.90
CA ASP A 65 6.88 0.11 -31.10
C ASP A 65 6.61 0.38 -29.62
N VAL A 66 5.47 1.04 -29.32
CA VAL A 66 5.09 1.42 -27.94
C VAL A 66 3.60 1.22 -27.74
N VAL A 67 3.23 0.54 -26.67
CA VAL A 67 1.84 0.43 -26.20
C VAL A 67 1.73 1.04 -24.82
N CYS A 68 0.82 2.00 -24.64
CA CYS A 68 0.55 2.64 -23.36
C CYS A 68 -0.84 2.27 -22.87
N TYR A 69 -0.95 1.82 -21.63
CA TYR A 69 -2.25 1.59 -21.00
C TYR A 69 -2.75 2.81 -20.25
N GLY A 70 -4.04 3.09 -20.39
CA GLY A 70 -4.68 4.20 -19.69
C GLY A 70 -6.07 3.87 -19.18
N LEU A 71 -6.63 4.80 -18.44
CA LEU A 71 -8.00 4.72 -17.93
C LEU A 71 -8.83 5.93 -18.34
N TRP A 72 -10.10 5.67 -18.63
CA TRP A 72 -11.11 6.72 -18.72
C TRP A 72 -11.41 7.22 -17.30
N VAL A 73 -11.11 8.49 -17.04
CA VAL A 73 -11.33 9.11 -15.73
C VAL A 73 -11.87 10.53 -15.90
N GLU A 74 -12.41 11.08 -14.85
CA GLU A 74 -12.82 12.48 -14.81
C GLU A 74 -11.61 13.43 -14.98
N PRO A 75 -11.76 14.57 -15.65
CA PRO A 75 -10.68 15.54 -15.86
C PRO A 75 -10.00 15.99 -14.58
N SER A 76 -10.76 16.06 -13.48
CA SER A 76 -10.25 16.44 -12.15
C SER A 76 -9.18 15.49 -11.62
N LEU A 77 -9.22 14.21 -12.01
CA LEU A 77 -8.20 13.23 -11.68
C LEU A 77 -7.07 13.24 -12.72
N ALA A 78 -7.42 13.27 -14.01
CA ALA A 78 -6.47 13.25 -15.12
C ALA A 78 -5.42 14.37 -15.05
N LYS A 79 -5.80 15.58 -14.59
CA LYS A 79 -4.90 16.74 -14.48
C LYS A 79 -3.64 16.51 -13.63
N ASN A 80 -3.65 15.50 -12.76
CA ASN A 80 -2.53 15.21 -11.87
C ASN A 80 -1.52 14.20 -12.47
N HIS A 81 -1.82 13.64 -13.63
CA HIS A 81 -1.07 12.55 -14.27
C HIS A 81 -0.69 12.89 -15.71
N GLY A 82 0.01 11.97 -16.36
CA GLY A 82 0.15 11.97 -17.80
C GLY A 82 -1.20 11.70 -18.47
N VAL A 83 -1.42 12.28 -19.63
CA VAL A 83 -2.67 12.12 -20.39
C VAL A 83 -2.34 11.83 -21.85
N PHE A 84 -2.80 10.67 -22.31
CA PHE A 84 -2.75 10.29 -23.73
C PHE A 84 -3.95 10.87 -24.45
N VAL A 85 -3.70 11.67 -25.47
CA VAL A 85 -4.73 12.30 -26.29
C VAL A 85 -4.82 11.61 -27.64
N SER A 86 -6.03 11.26 -28.07
CA SER A 86 -6.32 10.64 -29.37
C SER A 86 -7.44 11.35 -30.08
N SER A 87 -7.40 11.28 -31.41
CA SER A 87 -8.52 11.75 -32.22
C SER A 87 -9.74 10.84 -32.03
N ARG A 88 -10.94 11.41 -32.00
CA ARG A 88 -12.19 10.62 -31.98
C ARG A 88 -12.34 9.67 -33.18
N LYS A 89 -11.65 9.94 -34.30
CA LYS A 89 -11.64 9.07 -35.49
C LYS A 89 -10.69 7.90 -35.38
N SER A 90 -9.69 7.98 -34.52
CA SER A 90 -8.65 6.97 -34.32
C SER A 90 -8.34 6.85 -32.82
N PRO A 91 -9.24 6.29 -32.02
CA PRO A 91 -9.16 6.31 -30.55
C PRO A 91 -7.98 5.51 -29.99
N ASP A 92 -7.52 4.49 -30.72
CA ASP A 92 -6.43 3.61 -30.28
C ASP A 92 -5.04 4.11 -30.67
N THR A 93 -4.96 5.23 -31.39
CA THR A 93 -3.70 5.80 -31.85
C THR A 93 -3.40 7.08 -31.09
N LEU A 94 -2.20 7.15 -30.51
CA LEU A 94 -1.75 8.35 -29.82
C LEU A 94 -1.59 9.52 -30.81
N ASP A 95 -2.27 10.62 -30.55
CA ASP A 95 -2.04 11.87 -31.25
C ASP A 95 -0.88 12.64 -30.60
N PHE A 96 -0.98 12.87 -29.31
CA PHE A 96 0.08 13.41 -28.47
C PHE A 96 -0.15 13.10 -26.99
N MET A 97 0.89 13.26 -26.20
CA MET A 97 0.80 13.16 -24.73
C MET A 97 0.88 14.55 -24.09
N LEU A 98 0.20 14.71 -22.95
CA LEU A 98 0.31 15.87 -22.07
C LEU A 98 0.75 15.42 -20.68
N GLN A 99 1.56 16.22 -20.02
CA GLN A 99 1.99 15.98 -18.65
C GLN A 99 1.33 16.99 -17.71
N LYS A 100 0.50 16.49 -16.81
CA LYS A 100 -0.26 17.27 -15.82
C LYS A 100 -0.98 18.49 -16.43
N PRO A 101 -1.85 18.27 -17.42
CA PRO A 101 -2.57 19.37 -18.09
C PRO A 101 -3.52 20.09 -17.15
N SER A 102 -3.80 21.38 -17.42
CA SER A 102 -4.84 22.12 -16.71
C SER A 102 -6.24 21.61 -17.05
N LEU A 103 -7.23 21.88 -16.19
CA LEU A 103 -8.63 21.59 -16.49
C LEU A 103 -9.14 22.36 -17.72
N GLU A 104 -8.64 23.56 -17.93
CA GLU A 104 -8.96 24.39 -19.10
C GLU A 104 -8.48 23.69 -20.38
N THR A 105 -7.22 23.26 -20.43
CA THR A 105 -6.65 22.49 -21.57
C THR A 105 -7.46 21.21 -21.86
N LEU A 106 -7.84 20.46 -20.82
CA LEU A 106 -8.66 19.26 -21.00
C LEU A 106 -10.06 19.60 -21.50
N GLY A 107 -10.65 20.71 -21.04
CA GLY A 107 -11.95 21.21 -21.49
C GLY A 107 -11.94 21.59 -22.97
N GLU A 108 -10.93 22.29 -23.43
CA GLU A 108 -10.75 22.66 -24.85
C GLU A 108 -10.62 21.42 -25.76
N LEU A 109 -9.90 20.41 -25.31
CA LEU A 109 -9.72 19.16 -26.06
C LEU A 109 -10.96 18.28 -26.10
N ALA A 110 -11.82 18.34 -25.11
CA ALA A 110 -12.98 17.44 -24.97
C ALA A 110 -13.95 17.49 -26.17
N GLY A 111 -14.03 18.60 -26.90
CA GLY A 111 -14.86 18.73 -28.10
C GLY A 111 -14.40 17.89 -29.29
N SER A 112 -13.09 17.74 -29.48
CA SER A 112 -12.47 17.16 -30.68
C SER A 112 -11.68 15.88 -30.44
N HIS A 113 -11.23 15.65 -29.22
CA HIS A 113 -10.36 14.53 -28.85
C HIS A 113 -10.98 13.66 -27.75
N LEU A 114 -10.40 12.49 -27.57
CA LEU A 114 -10.55 11.64 -26.42
C LEU A 114 -9.23 11.67 -25.63
N PHE A 115 -9.31 11.40 -24.33
CA PHE A 115 -8.10 11.29 -23.52
C PHE A 115 -8.20 10.18 -22.50
N LEU A 116 -7.10 9.46 -22.32
CA LEU A 116 -6.89 8.45 -21.30
C LEU A 116 -5.86 8.95 -20.31
N MET A 117 -6.13 8.81 -19.01
CA MET A 117 -5.11 9.03 -17.99
C MET A 117 -4.09 7.90 -18.05
N ASP A 118 -2.81 8.24 -18.10
CA ASP A 118 -1.71 7.27 -17.99
C ASP A 118 -1.74 6.60 -16.61
N ILE A 119 -1.65 5.28 -16.62
CA ILE A 119 -1.60 4.46 -15.40
C ILE A 119 -0.20 3.89 -15.12
N GLY A 120 0.79 4.32 -15.87
CA GLY A 120 2.17 3.90 -15.68
C GLY A 120 2.45 2.47 -16.11
N ILE A 121 1.74 1.93 -17.12
CA ILE A 121 2.04 0.64 -17.75
C ILE A 121 2.32 0.86 -19.24
N TRP A 122 3.56 0.61 -19.65
CA TRP A 122 4.03 0.79 -21.02
C TRP A 122 4.73 -0.48 -21.49
N LEU A 123 4.42 -0.91 -22.71
CA LEU A 123 5.13 -1.98 -23.41
C LEU A 123 6.00 -1.37 -24.50
N LEU A 124 7.23 -1.81 -24.60
CA LEU A 124 8.21 -1.27 -25.53
C LEU A 124 8.83 -2.38 -26.39
N SER A 125 9.00 -2.07 -27.68
CA SER A 125 9.83 -2.84 -28.58
C SER A 125 11.32 -2.61 -28.29
N ASP A 126 12.19 -3.50 -28.79
CA ASP A 126 13.64 -3.30 -28.70
C ASP A 126 14.11 -2.00 -29.35
N LYS A 127 13.43 -1.55 -30.41
CA LYS A 127 13.71 -0.27 -31.04
C LYS A 127 13.42 0.88 -30.09
N ALA A 128 12.27 0.88 -29.43
CA ALA A 128 11.89 1.90 -28.45
C ALA A 128 12.83 1.91 -27.24
N VAL A 129 13.20 0.72 -26.72
CA VAL A 129 14.15 0.58 -25.60
C VAL A 129 15.52 1.14 -25.96
N ARG A 130 16.06 0.81 -27.17
CA ARG A 130 17.36 1.36 -27.61
C ARG A 130 17.35 2.87 -27.68
N LEU A 131 16.28 3.48 -28.18
CA LEU A 131 16.16 4.94 -28.24
C LEU A 131 16.04 5.56 -26.85
N LEU A 132 15.22 4.97 -25.97
CA LEU A 132 15.10 5.40 -24.58
C LEU A 132 16.47 5.37 -23.87
N MET A 133 17.21 4.28 -24.03
CA MET A 133 18.56 4.15 -23.49
C MET A 133 19.54 5.15 -24.09
N LYS A 134 19.51 5.38 -25.41
CA LYS A 134 20.33 6.36 -26.08
C LYS A 134 20.15 7.75 -25.48
N HIS A 135 18.91 8.17 -25.24
CA HIS A 135 18.59 9.46 -24.64
C HIS A 135 18.93 9.55 -23.15
N SER A 136 19.06 8.40 -22.46
CA SER A 136 19.45 8.33 -21.04
C SER A 136 20.96 8.41 -20.81
N TYR A 137 21.76 8.53 -21.85
CA TYR A 137 23.21 8.72 -21.77
C TYR A 137 23.65 10.11 -22.26
N THR A 138 24.80 10.56 -21.81
CA THR A 138 25.49 11.72 -22.36
C THR A 138 25.87 11.46 -23.81
N GLU A 139 26.10 12.52 -24.60
CA GLU A 139 26.44 12.40 -26.02
C GLU A 139 27.71 11.55 -26.29
N ASP A 140 28.66 11.56 -25.35
CA ASP A 140 29.86 10.73 -25.42
C ASP A 140 29.62 9.28 -24.94
N GLY A 141 28.42 8.94 -24.50
CA GLY A 141 28.01 7.61 -24.03
C GLY A 141 28.68 7.15 -22.75
N LYS A 142 29.38 8.01 -22.01
CA LYS A 142 30.17 7.62 -20.83
C LYS A 142 29.45 7.76 -19.51
N ALA A 143 28.42 8.59 -19.45
CA ALA A 143 27.68 8.82 -18.22
C ALA A 143 26.16 8.74 -18.46
N MET A 144 25.41 8.28 -17.47
CA MET A 144 23.96 8.39 -17.49
C MET A 144 23.56 9.84 -17.16
N LYS A 145 22.52 10.33 -17.83
CA LYS A 145 21.85 11.58 -17.50
C LYS A 145 20.40 11.32 -17.12
N ALA A 146 19.81 12.22 -16.33
CA ALA A 146 18.38 12.18 -16.07
C ALA A 146 17.61 12.31 -17.39
N TYR A 147 16.69 11.41 -17.64
CA TYR A 147 15.78 11.41 -18.78
C TYR A 147 14.41 10.93 -18.33
N ASP A 148 13.42 11.81 -18.43
CA ASP A 148 12.09 11.55 -17.87
C ASP A 148 11.22 10.79 -18.87
N LEU A 149 10.72 9.62 -18.47
CA LEU A 149 9.85 8.77 -19.28
C LEU A 149 8.58 9.50 -19.73
N TYR A 150 8.01 10.33 -18.87
CA TYR A 150 6.73 11.00 -19.14
C TYR A 150 6.92 12.37 -19.79
N ALA A 151 7.79 13.19 -19.20
CA ALA A 151 7.97 14.58 -19.59
C ALA A 151 8.93 14.78 -20.78
N GLU A 152 9.71 13.76 -21.15
CA GLU A 152 10.63 13.82 -22.29
C GLU A 152 10.29 12.75 -23.33
N PHE A 153 10.43 11.45 -23.00
CA PHE A 153 10.16 10.39 -23.96
C PHE A 153 8.67 10.38 -24.37
N GLY A 154 7.74 10.42 -23.43
CA GLY A 154 6.31 10.39 -23.71
C GLY A 154 5.81 11.58 -24.53
N LEU A 155 6.33 12.79 -24.26
CA LEU A 155 5.99 13.98 -25.02
C LEU A 155 6.53 13.99 -26.47
N ALA A 156 7.51 13.13 -26.76
CA ALA A 156 8.05 12.93 -28.11
C ALA A 156 7.27 11.86 -28.91
N LEU A 157 6.27 11.20 -28.32
CA LEU A 157 5.48 10.16 -28.97
C LEU A 157 4.19 10.69 -29.60
N GLY A 158 3.69 9.96 -30.60
CA GLY A 158 2.40 10.21 -31.26
C GLY A 158 2.53 10.87 -32.63
N LYS A 159 1.37 11.16 -33.23
CA LYS A 159 1.30 11.78 -34.59
C LYS A 159 1.67 13.26 -34.57
N ASN A 160 1.31 13.96 -33.51
CA ASN A 160 1.55 15.38 -33.30
C ASN A 160 2.33 15.61 -31.98
N PRO A 161 3.55 15.09 -31.85
CA PRO A 161 4.31 15.10 -30.61
C PRO A 161 4.60 16.52 -30.13
N ARG A 162 4.71 16.69 -28.82
CA ARG A 162 5.01 17.98 -28.18
C ARG A 162 6.52 18.31 -28.18
N ILE A 163 7.35 17.28 -28.33
CA ILE A 163 8.81 17.40 -28.44
C ILE A 163 9.20 16.87 -29.81
N THR A 164 9.98 17.64 -30.55
CA THR A 164 10.51 17.24 -31.85
C THR A 164 11.81 16.45 -31.67
N ASP A 165 11.79 15.20 -32.10
CA ASP A 165 12.95 14.32 -32.14
C ASP A 165 12.86 13.44 -33.39
N SER A 166 13.91 13.44 -34.21
CA SER A 166 13.90 12.79 -35.53
C SER A 166 13.75 11.27 -35.49
N GLU A 167 14.12 10.63 -34.38
CA GLU A 167 14.06 9.17 -34.21
C GLU A 167 12.83 8.76 -33.37
N LEU A 168 12.57 9.43 -32.25
CA LEU A 168 11.43 9.11 -31.35
C LEU A 168 10.10 9.39 -32.03
N ASN A 169 9.98 10.47 -32.80
CA ASN A 169 8.73 10.79 -33.49
C ASN A 169 8.34 9.77 -34.58
N GLN A 170 9.25 8.84 -34.93
CA GLN A 170 8.99 7.75 -35.91
C GLN A 170 8.50 6.46 -35.23
N LEU A 171 8.43 6.41 -33.91
CA LEU A 171 7.90 5.25 -33.21
C LEU A 171 6.41 5.14 -33.44
N SER A 172 5.96 3.93 -33.79
CA SER A 172 4.54 3.61 -33.83
C SER A 172 3.99 3.41 -32.42
N VAL A 173 2.86 4.06 -32.09
CA VAL A 173 2.33 4.10 -30.73
C VAL A 173 0.85 3.79 -30.71
N ALA A 174 0.44 2.85 -29.88
CA ALA A 174 -0.95 2.58 -29.55
C ALA A 174 -1.25 2.90 -28.08
N ILE A 175 -2.47 3.36 -27.86
CA ILE A 175 -3.00 3.57 -26.50
C ILE A 175 -4.17 2.65 -26.28
N LEU A 176 -4.19 1.93 -25.17
CA LEU A 176 -5.22 0.95 -24.85
C LEU A 176 -5.90 1.29 -23.53
N PRO A 177 -7.25 1.39 -23.49
CA PRO A 177 -7.93 1.46 -22.23
C PRO A 177 -7.82 0.11 -21.50
N LEU A 178 -7.55 0.13 -20.21
CA LEU A 178 -7.56 -1.07 -19.37
C LEU A 178 -9.00 -1.41 -18.96
N PRO A 179 -9.59 -2.48 -19.47
CA PRO A 179 -11.00 -2.79 -19.24
C PRO A 179 -11.30 -3.06 -17.77
N GLY A 180 -12.30 -2.37 -17.20
CA GLY A 180 -12.68 -2.50 -15.79
C GLY A 180 -11.52 -2.17 -14.83
N GLY A 181 -10.62 -1.29 -15.27
CA GLY A 181 -9.46 -0.88 -14.48
C GLY A 181 -9.84 0.06 -13.35
N GLU A 182 -9.23 -0.15 -12.19
CA GLU A 182 -9.26 0.72 -11.03
C GLU A 182 -7.82 1.11 -10.70
N PHE A 183 -7.60 2.37 -10.35
CA PHE A 183 -6.28 2.95 -10.16
C PHE A 183 -6.16 3.56 -8.77
N TYR A 184 -5.16 3.11 -8.02
CA TYR A 184 -4.84 3.58 -6.67
C TYR A 184 -3.41 4.07 -6.64
N HIS A 185 -3.23 5.38 -6.52
CA HIS A 185 -1.91 6.00 -6.49
C HIS A 185 -1.42 6.18 -5.06
N TYR A 186 -0.12 6.00 -4.85
CA TYR A 186 0.57 6.11 -3.56
C TYR A 186 1.71 7.15 -3.62
N GLY A 187 1.59 8.10 -4.53
CA GLY A 187 2.61 9.11 -4.81
C GLY A 187 2.86 10.09 -3.66
N THR A 188 1.86 10.37 -2.82
CA THR A 188 1.94 11.32 -1.71
C THR A 188 1.54 10.68 -0.38
N SER A 189 1.83 11.37 0.74
CA SER A 189 1.40 10.95 2.08
C SER A 189 -0.11 10.79 2.19
N ARG A 190 -0.86 11.71 1.61
CA ARG A 190 -2.34 11.65 1.57
C ARG A 190 -2.84 10.44 0.80
N GLU A 191 -2.24 10.20 -0.37
CA GLU A 191 -2.62 9.07 -1.22
C GLU A 191 -2.25 7.72 -0.62
N LEU A 192 -1.19 7.64 0.18
CA LEU A 192 -0.88 6.43 0.94
C LEU A 192 -2.09 6.01 1.79
N ILE A 193 -2.70 6.94 2.52
CA ILE A 193 -3.83 6.66 3.38
C ILE A 193 -5.12 6.51 2.58
N SER A 194 -5.44 7.45 1.69
CA SER A 194 -6.71 7.44 0.95
C SER A 194 -6.82 6.25 0.00
N SER A 195 -5.77 5.91 -0.73
CA SER A 195 -5.74 4.73 -1.61
C SER A 195 -5.82 3.43 -0.82
N THR A 196 -5.12 3.33 0.31
CA THR A 196 -5.23 2.16 1.19
C THR A 196 -6.65 2.04 1.75
N LEU A 197 -7.23 3.14 2.21
CA LEU A 197 -8.61 3.17 2.72
C LEU A 197 -9.63 2.72 1.66
N ALA A 198 -9.48 3.21 0.43
CA ALA A 198 -10.32 2.82 -0.68
C ALA A 198 -10.21 1.31 -0.96
N VAL A 199 -8.98 0.76 -0.99
CA VAL A 199 -8.75 -0.68 -1.18
C VAL A 199 -9.32 -1.51 -0.02
N GLN A 200 -9.21 -1.05 1.22
CA GLN A 200 -9.75 -1.73 2.40
C GLN A 200 -11.28 -1.79 2.41
N ASN A 201 -11.92 -0.73 1.93
CA ASN A 201 -13.37 -0.62 1.88
C ASN A 201 -14.00 -1.25 0.63
N LEU A 202 -13.21 -1.88 -0.24
CA LEU A 202 -13.75 -2.64 -1.38
C LEU A 202 -14.50 -3.87 -0.89
N VAL A 203 -15.80 -3.88 -1.13
CA VAL A 203 -16.65 -5.03 -0.84
C VAL A 203 -16.92 -5.80 -2.12
N ARG A 204 -16.36 -7.02 -2.23
CA ARG A 204 -16.53 -7.88 -3.42
C ARG A 204 -17.71 -8.84 -3.31
N ASP A 205 -18.10 -9.21 -2.12
CA ASP A 205 -19.17 -10.16 -1.85
C ASP A 205 -20.35 -9.46 -1.18
N GLN A 206 -21.41 -9.22 -1.96
CA GLN A 206 -22.63 -8.58 -1.45
C GLN A 206 -23.28 -9.38 -0.31
N ARG A 207 -23.08 -10.71 -0.26
CA ARG A 207 -23.58 -11.54 0.85
C ARG A 207 -22.91 -11.18 2.17
N ALA A 208 -21.64 -10.77 2.13
CA ALA A 208 -20.93 -10.26 3.29
C ALA A 208 -21.52 -8.93 3.80
N ILE A 209 -22.02 -8.09 2.91
CA ILE A 209 -22.70 -6.82 3.28
C ILE A 209 -24.04 -7.12 3.97
N MET A 210 -24.82 -8.05 3.45
CA MET A 210 -26.17 -8.34 3.96
C MET A 210 -26.15 -9.07 5.31
N GLN A 211 -25.14 -9.87 5.57
CA GLN A 211 -25.02 -10.68 6.81
C GLN A 211 -24.27 -9.98 7.94
N ARG A 212 -23.58 -8.87 7.67
CA ARG A 212 -22.79 -8.13 8.64
C ARG A 212 -23.16 -6.66 8.60
N LYS A 213 -23.23 -6.03 9.75
CA LYS A 213 -23.13 -4.58 9.84
C LYS A 213 -21.68 -4.21 9.52
N VAL A 214 -21.34 -4.21 8.24
CA VAL A 214 -19.98 -3.88 7.78
C VAL A 214 -19.77 -2.40 8.10
N LYS A 215 -18.93 -2.14 9.08
CA LYS A 215 -18.46 -0.78 9.34
C LYS A 215 -17.31 -0.50 8.36
N PRO A 216 -17.29 0.67 7.72
CA PRO A 216 -16.14 1.10 6.95
C PRO A 216 -14.86 1.04 7.79
N HIS A 217 -13.74 0.69 7.17
CA HIS A 217 -12.44 0.77 7.84
C HIS A 217 -12.16 2.24 8.17
N PRO A 218 -11.74 2.58 9.39
CA PRO A 218 -11.35 3.94 9.69
C PRO A 218 -10.06 4.32 8.94
N ALA A 219 -9.84 5.61 8.73
CA ALA A 219 -8.60 6.12 8.12
C ALA A 219 -7.41 6.08 9.11
N MET A 220 -7.22 4.93 9.77
CA MET A 220 -6.17 4.67 10.75
C MET A 220 -5.53 3.32 10.46
N PHE A 221 -4.24 3.32 10.16
CA PHE A 221 -3.50 2.11 9.83
C PHE A 221 -2.30 1.95 10.77
N VAL A 222 -2.28 0.86 11.52
CA VAL A 222 -1.19 0.50 12.41
C VAL A 222 -0.74 -0.91 12.04
N GLN A 223 0.53 -1.07 11.66
CA GLN A 223 1.07 -2.36 11.25
C GLN A 223 2.55 -2.52 11.61
N ASN A 224 2.93 -3.73 12.00
CA ASN A 224 4.30 -4.04 12.43
C ASN A 224 4.83 -2.97 13.40
N ALA A 225 4.03 -2.61 14.41
CA ALA A 225 4.31 -1.51 15.31
C ALA A 225 3.86 -1.83 16.74
N VAL A 226 4.54 -1.30 17.71
CA VAL A 226 4.13 -1.34 19.12
C VAL A 226 3.50 -0.01 19.47
N LEU A 227 2.23 -0.04 19.84
CA LEU A 227 1.46 1.16 20.18
C LEU A 227 0.90 1.06 21.60
N HIS A 228 1.37 1.93 22.49
CA HIS A 228 0.88 2.04 23.87
C HIS A 228 -0.24 3.09 24.03
N GLN A 229 -0.54 3.83 22.98
CA GLN A 229 -1.59 4.85 22.97
C GLN A 229 -2.93 4.28 22.56
N LYS A 230 -4.02 4.79 23.15
CA LYS A 230 -5.38 4.50 22.71
C LYS A 230 -5.76 5.48 21.60
N LEU A 231 -5.99 4.95 20.40
CA LEU A 231 -6.48 5.75 19.29
C LEU A 231 -7.97 6.06 19.43
N THR A 232 -8.35 7.24 19.02
CA THR A 232 -9.72 7.76 19.00
C THR A 232 -10.08 8.28 17.60
N ALA A 233 -11.30 8.78 17.42
CA ALA A 233 -11.72 9.37 16.14
C ALA A 233 -10.90 10.63 15.77
N GLU A 234 -10.27 11.28 16.74
CA GLU A 234 -9.39 12.44 16.51
C GLU A 234 -8.08 12.08 15.81
N ASN A 235 -7.71 10.80 15.81
CA ASN A 235 -6.53 10.29 15.14
C ASN A 235 -6.81 9.88 13.67
N SER A 236 -7.67 10.59 12.96
CA SER A 236 -7.97 10.31 11.57
C SER A 236 -6.81 10.60 10.63
N GLU A 237 -6.76 9.93 9.48
CA GLU A 237 -5.65 10.02 8.53
C GLU A 237 -4.29 9.68 9.16
N LEU A 238 -4.25 8.55 9.90
CA LEU A 238 -3.08 8.08 10.64
C LEU A 238 -2.47 6.82 10.00
N TRP A 239 -1.15 6.84 9.84
CA TRP A 239 -0.35 5.69 9.43
C TRP A 239 0.82 5.48 10.39
N ILE A 240 0.86 4.34 11.05
CA ILE A 240 1.99 3.94 11.91
C ILE A 240 2.52 2.61 11.40
N GLU A 241 3.77 2.58 11.02
CA GLU A 241 4.41 1.38 10.52
C GLU A 241 5.84 1.24 11.04
N ASN A 242 6.22 -0.01 11.37
CA ASN A 242 7.58 -0.34 11.79
C ASN A 242 8.10 0.61 12.88
N SER A 243 7.26 0.90 13.87
CA SER A 243 7.50 1.96 14.84
C SER A 243 7.09 1.58 16.25
N TYR A 244 7.79 2.12 17.23
CA TYR A 244 7.43 2.03 18.64
C TYR A 244 6.89 3.37 19.13
N ILE A 245 5.63 3.38 19.55
CA ILE A 245 4.94 4.54 20.11
C ILE A 245 4.74 4.29 21.60
N GLY A 246 5.52 4.98 22.41
CA GLY A 246 5.52 4.84 23.87
C GLY A 246 4.33 5.51 24.55
N GLU A 247 4.20 5.30 25.87
CA GLU A 247 3.11 5.84 26.69
C GLU A 247 3.10 7.37 26.77
N ASN A 248 4.27 8.00 26.63
CA ASN A 248 4.45 9.44 26.77
C ASN A 248 4.36 10.20 25.42
N TRP A 249 3.87 9.55 24.38
CA TRP A 249 3.62 10.21 23.11
C TRP A 249 2.21 10.80 23.09
N THR A 250 2.05 11.89 22.35
CA THR A 250 0.74 12.46 22.01
C THR A 250 0.58 12.49 20.50
N LEU A 251 -0.45 11.81 20.00
CA LEU A 251 -0.78 11.74 18.57
C LEU A 251 -2.03 12.55 18.26
N ARG A 252 -2.08 13.09 17.05
CA ARG A 252 -3.24 13.78 16.47
C ARG A 252 -3.65 13.11 15.16
N GLY A 253 -4.32 13.83 14.27
CA GLY A 253 -4.62 13.39 12.91
C GLY A 253 -3.57 13.82 11.89
N GLN A 254 -3.71 13.32 10.66
CA GLN A 254 -2.84 13.63 9.51
C GLN A 254 -1.36 13.34 9.80
N GLN A 255 -1.07 12.11 10.23
CA GLN A 255 0.27 11.71 10.64
C GLN A 255 0.71 10.42 9.97
N ILE A 256 1.95 10.39 9.52
CA ILE A 256 2.66 9.19 9.09
C ILE A 256 3.90 9.03 9.97
N ILE A 257 4.00 7.90 10.67
CA ILE A 257 5.10 7.61 11.58
C ILE A 257 5.71 6.28 11.17
N THR A 258 6.99 6.33 10.77
CA THR A 258 7.69 5.16 10.23
C THR A 258 9.10 5.02 10.80
N GLY A 259 9.55 3.77 10.95
CA GLY A 259 10.92 3.44 11.30
C GLY A 259 11.37 3.77 12.73
N VAL A 260 10.48 4.22 13.60
CA VAL A 260 10.82 4.66 14.96
C VAL A 260 11.27 3.47 15.82
N PRO A 261 12.51 3.46 16.35
CA PRO A 261 12.99 2.38 17.21
C PRO A 261 12.31 2.39 18.58
N GLU A 262 12.50 1.32 19.36
CA GLU A 262 12.04 1.26 20.75
C GLU A 262 12.63 2.43 21.55
N ASN A 263 11.79 3.17 22.26
CA ASN A 263 12.14 4.41 22.91
C ASN A 263 11.28 4.71 24.14
N ASN A 264 11.70 5.68 24.93
CA ASN A 264 10.98 6.23 26.08
C ASN A 264 10.72 7.74 25.93
N TRP A 265 10.60 8.22 24.69
CA TRP A 265 10.47 9.64 24.43
C TRP A 265 9.16 10.22 24.95
N ASN A 266 9.24 11.44 25.44
CA ASN A 266 8.07 12.30 25.62
C ASN A 266 7.98 13.18 24.38
N LEU A 267 7.16 12.78 23.40
CA LEU A 267 7.05 13.44 22.11
C LEU A 267 5.59 13.75 21.77
N SER A 268 5.28 15.03 21.66
CA SER A 268 3.98 15.49 21.19
C SER A 268 4.06 15.85 19.72
N LEU A 269 3.28 15.15 18.88
CA LEU A 269 3.20 15.45 17.47
C LEU A 269 1.97 16.30 17.17
N PRO A 270 2.15 17.56 16.71
CA PRO A 270 1.06 18.37 16.22
C PRO A 270 0.37 17.71 15.01
N GLU A 271 -0.89 18.08 14.78
CA GLU A 271 -1.62 17.66 13.58
C GLU A 271 -0.84 18.03 12.31
N GLY A 272 -0.82 17.11 11.34
CA GLY A 272 -0.14 17.30 10.08
C GLY A 272 1.39 17.13 10.11
N ILE A 273 1.97 16.75 11.27
CA ILE A 273 3.42 16.48 11.37
C ILE A 273 3.68 15.00 11.34
N CYS A 274 4.52 14.58 10.41
CA CYS A 274 4.97 13.21 10.19
C CYS A 274 6.40 13.02 10.69
N VAL A 275 6.75 11.78 11.04
CA VAL A 275 8.09 11.41 11.49
C VAL A 275 8.53 10.14 10.80
N ASP A 276 9.67 10.19 10.16
CA ASP A 276 10.37 9.03 9.62
C ASP A 276 11.76 8.94 10.28
N VAL A 277 12.08 7.79 10.84
CA VAL A 277 13.40 7.51 11.38
C VAL A 277 14.09 6.51 10.47
N VAL A 278 15.14 6.96 9.83
CA VAL A 278 15.86 6.17 8.82
C VAL A 278 17.18 5.65 9.42
N PRO A 279 17.37 4.33 9.54
CA PRO A 279 18.66 3.79 9.96
C PRO A 279 19.71 4.05 8.87
N VAL A 280 20.86 4.55 9.29
CA VAL A 280 22.01 4.89 8.44
C VAL A 280 23.24 4.14 8.95
N GLY A 281 23.96 3.48 8.06
CA GLY A 281 25.08 2.62 8.46
C GLY A 281 24.63 1.52 9.43
N GLU A 282 25.54 1.03 10.25
CA GLU A 282 25.28 -0.12 11.14
C GLU A 282 24.57 0.27 12.45
N THR A 283 24.80 1.48 12.95
CA THR A 283 24.37 1.86 14.31
C THR A 283 23.56 3.16 14.38
N ASN A 284 23.66 4.05 13.40
CA ASN A 284 23.11 5.40 13.45
C ASN A 284 21.68 5.49 12.85
N TRP A 285 21.00 6.60 13.12
CA TRP A 285 19.69 6.92 12.58
C TRP A 285 19.63 8.38 12.14
N ALA A 286 18.95 8.66 11.06
CA ALA A 286 18.58 10.01 10.68
C ALA A 286 17.16 10.35 11.15
N ALA A 287 17.01 11.53 11.75
CA ALA A 287 15.72 12.08 12.15
C ALA A 287 15.11 12.88 11.00
N ARG A 288 13.99 12.43 10.46
CA ARG A 288 13.31 13.08 9.33
C ARG A 288 11.86 13.43 9.67
N PRO A 289 11.59 14.55 10.34
CA PRO A 289 10.25 15.10 10.42
C PRO A 289 9.88 15.80 9.11
N TYR A 290 8.58 15.81 8.75
CA TYR A 290 8.07 16.49 7.55
C TYR A 290 6.57 16.77 7.70
N GLY A 291 6.02 17.64 6.85
CA GLY A 291 4.59 17.93 6.85
C GLY A 291 3.79 16.96 5.99
N PHE A 292 2.63 16.56 6.49
CA PHE A 292 1.70 15.64 5.78
C PHE A 292 1.31 16.16 4.40
N ASN A 293 1.15 17.47 4.27
CA ASN A 293 0.76 18.16 3.05
C ASN A 293 1.93 18.80 2.28
N ASP A 294 3.16 18.69 2.78
CA ASP A 294 4.32 19.28 2.12
C ASP A 294 4.62 18.55 0.81
N LEU A 295 4.81 19.29 -0.26
CA LEU A 295 5.31 18.74 -1.53
C LEU A 295 6.78 18.36 -1.43
N PHE A 296 7.51 18.98 -0.51
CA PHE A 296 8.94 18.82 -0.27
C PHE A 296 9.75 19.00 -1.57
N LYS A 297 9.48 20.10 -2.27
CA LYS A 297 10.08 20.47 -3.55
C LYS A 297 10.13 21.98 -3.68
N GLY A 298 11.14 22.50 -4.32
CA GLY A 298 11.33 23.92 -4.60
C GLY A 298 12.58 24.49 -3.95
N ALA A 299 12.98 25.66 -4.38
CA ALA A 299 14.16 26.35 -3.86
C ALA A 299 13.97 26.77 -2.41
N LEU A 300 15.04 26.70 -1.61
CA LEU A 300 14.98 27.14 -0.19
C LEU A 300 14.55 28.60 -0.03
N SER A 301 14.88 29.48 -1.00
CA SER A 301 14.50 30.88 -0.99
C SER A 301 13.03 31.16 -1.32
N ASP A 302 12.31 30.16 -1.86
CA ASP A 302 10.91 30.32 -2.21
C ASP A 302 10.01 30.14 -0.99
N VAL A 303 9.16 31.12 -0.72
CA VAL A 303 8.20 31.11 0.38
C VAL A 303 7.15 29.99 0.27
N SER A 304 6.94 29.45 -0.92
CA SER A 304 6.06 28.31 -1.16
C SER A 304 6.72 26.97 -0.82
N THR A 305 8.04 26.93 -0.59
CA THR A 305 8.76 25.73 -0.17
C THR A 305 8.52 25.47 1.30
N LEU A 306 7.68 24.46 1.58
CA LEU A 306 7.24 24.15 2.93
C LEU A 306 8.08 23.05 3.58
N PHE A 307 8.29 23.22 4.89
CA PHE A 307 8.86 22.22 5.78
C PHE A 307 8.03 22.16 7.07
N MET A 308 7.40 21.02 7.33
CA MET A 308 6.45 20.84 8.44
C MET A 308 5.31 21.89 8.43
N GLY A 309 4.75 22.13 7.23
CA GLY A 309 3.62 23.04 7.02
C GLY A 309 3.94 24.53 7.08
N LYS A 310 5.22 24.91 7.21
CA LYS A 310 5.69 26.30 7.24
C LYS A 310 6.70 26.58 6.12
N PRO A 311 6.84 27.82 5.65
CA PRO A 311 7.99 28.17 4.83
C PRO A 311 9.29 27.79 5.53
N ILE A 312 10.19 27.10 4.82
CA ILE A 312 11.40 26.55 5.45
C ILE A 312 12.28 27.62 6.10
N LEU A 313 12.36 28.79 5.52
CA LEU A 313 13.13 29.91 6.11
C LEU A 313 12.49 30.42 7.42
N THR A 314 11.17 30.38 7.53
CA THR A 314 10.48 30.71 8.79
C THR A 314 10.81 29.66 9.88
N TRP A 315 10.78 28.38 9.51
CA TRP A 315 11.17 27.29 10.43
C TRP A 315 12.62 27.46 10.92
N ALA A 316 13.55 27.81 10.03
CA ALA A 316 14.95 28.03 10.36
C ALA A 316 15.13 29.26 11.29
N MET A 317 14.45 30.36 10.97
CA MET A 317 14.50 31.59 11.77
C MET A 317 13.98 31.35 13.20
N GLU A 318 12.86 30.66 13.38
CA GLU A 318 12.33 30.28 14.69
C GLU A 318 13.33 29.51 15.57
N ARG A 319 14.30 28.84 14.94
CA ARG A 319 15.33 28.02 15.61
C ARG A 319 16.69 28.70 15.70
N GLY A 320 16.77 29.93 15.21
CA GLY A 320 18.02 30.72 15.21
C GLY A 320 19.12 30.03 14.39
N ILE A 321 18.76 29.41 13.26
CA ILE A 321 19.70 28.79 12.33
C ILE A 321 19.58 29.45 10.96
N THR A 322 20.68 29.44 10.21
CA THR A 322 20.73 29.94 8.83
C THR A 322 20.88 28.74 7.90
N LEU A 323 19.97 28.63 6.95
CA LEU A 323 20.10 27.72 5.82
C LEU A 323 20.77 28.47 4.67
N GLY A 324 21.83 27.89 4.13
CA GLY A 324 22.58 28.50 3.03
C GLY A 324 22.10 27.98 1.67
N GLY A 325 22.31 28.84 0.63
CA GLY A 325 22.09 28.43 -0.76
C GLY A 325 20.67 28.64 -1.28
N ASN A 326 20.54 28.43 -2.58
CA ASN A 326 19.26 28.45 -3.31
C ASN A 326 18.98 27.10 -3.96
N GLU A 327 19.44 26.05 -3.31
CA GLU A 327 19.22 24.67 -3.76
C GLU A 327 17.76 24.23 -3.52
N ASP A 328 17.35 23.18 -4.24
CA ASP A 328 16.07 22.53 -3.96
C ASP A 328 16.11 21.88 -2.56
N ILE A 329 15.02 22.00 -1.81
CA ILE A 329 14.88 21.45 -0.45
C ILE A 329 15.24 19.96 -0.37
N GLN A 330 15.09 19.22 -1.47
CA GLN A 330 15.45 17.79 -1.52
C GLN A 330 16.97 17.55 -1.41
N ASN A 331 17.77 18.54 -1.76
CA ASN A 331 19.23 18.50 -1.66
C ASN A 331 19.76 19.17 -0.38
N ALA A 332 18.91 19.88 0.34
CA ALA A 332 19.31 20.59 1.54
C ALA A 332 19.61 19.62 2.71
N PRO A 333 20.75 19.77 3.42
CA PRO A 333 21.16 18.91 4.52
C PRO A 333 20.38 19.23 5.81
N LEU A 334 19.14 18.75 5.88
CA LEU A 334 18.19 19.07 6.95
C LEU A 334 18.11 18.01 8.06
N PHE A 335 18.45 16.75 7.74
CA PHE A 335 18.17 15.60 8.58
C PHE A 335 19.41 15.14 9.36
N PRO A 336 19.48 15.41 10.68
CA PRO A 336 20.64 15.07 11.49
C PRO A 336 20.75 13.55 11.69
N VAL A 337 21.98 13.05 11.63
CA VAL A 337 22.33 11.65 11.91
C VAL A 337 22.76 11.53 13.36
N CYS A 338 21.98 10.81 14.15
CA CYS A 338 22.16 10.58 15.57
C CYS A 338 22.79 9.22 15.84
N GLN A 339 23.61 9.12 16.88
CA GLN A 339 24.27 7.88 17.30
C GLN A 339 23.44 7.08 18.29
N THR A 340 22.57 7.72 19.04
CA THR A 340 21.74 7.11 20.06
C THR A 340 20.26 7.42 19.88
N VAL A 341 19.41 6.55 20.41
CA VAL A 341 17.95 6.74 20.42
C VAL A 341 17.55 7.95 21.29
N ASP A 342 18.33 8.28 22.31
CA ASP A 342 18.10 9.46 23.15
C ASP A 342 18.35 10.76 22.37
N GLU A 343 19.45 10.85 21.63
CA GLU A 343 19.73 11.99 20.74
C GLU A 343 18.63 12.20 19.71
N LEU A 344 18.11 11.10 19.11
CA LEU A 344 16.96 11.18 18.19
C LEU A 344 15.75 11.86 18.83
N GLY A 345 15.38 11.43 20.05
CA GLY A 345 14.25 12.00 20.76
C GLY A 345 14.43 13.49 21.08
N LYS A 346 15.63 13.88 21.48
CA LYS A 346 15.98 15.28 21.78
C LYS A 346 15.93 16.16 20.53
N VAL A 347 16.54 15.71 19.44
CA VAL A 347 16.56 16.49 18.20
C VAL A 347 15.19 16.56 17.53
N LEU A 348 14.40 15.48 17.56
CA LEU A 348 13.02 15.50 17.02
C LEU A 348 12.15 16.51 17.78
N ARG A 349 12.20 16.54 19.11
CA ARG A 349 11.46 17.56 19.89
C ARG A 349 11.87 18.97 19.51
N TRP A 350 13.17 19.23 19.40
CA TRP A 350 13.65 20.54 18.98
C TRP A 350 13.21 20.89 17.56
N MET A 351 13.30 19.96 16.63
CA MET A 351 12.87 20.20 15.24
C MET A 351 11.37 20.45 15.12
N ILE A 352 10.53 19.86 15.97
CA ILE A 352 9.08 19.88 15.83
C ILE A 352 8.44 20.93 16.76
N THR A 353 8.61 20.80 18.08
CA THR A 353 7.81 21.54 19.07
C THR A 353 8.58 22.44 20.01
N GLU A 354 9.87 22.19 20.25
CA GLU A 354 10.65 22.87 21.28
C GLU A 354 11.88 23.59 20.69
N PRO A 355 11.69 24.67 19.90
CA PRO A 355 12.77 25.37 19.21
C PRO A 355 13.83 25.98 20.15
N ASP A 356 13.45 26.27 21.40
CA ASP A 356 14.32 26.89 22.41
C ASP A 356 15.14 25.86 23.22
N ARG A 357 15.00 24.56 22.95
CA ARG A 357 15.76 23.50 23.63
C ARG A 357 17.21 23.43 23.15
N GLU A 358 18.12 23.94 23.95
CA GLU A 358 19.56 24.00 23.62
C GLU A 358 20.18 22.61 23.33
N GLU A 359 19.78 21.55 24.05
CA GLU A 359 20.29 20.19 23.80
C GLU A 359 19.99 19.72 22.37
N GLY A 360 18.73 19.85 21.93
CA GLY A 360 18.32 19.45 20.58
C GLY A 360 18.98 20.28 19.49
N LYS A 361 19.12 21.60 19.74
CA LYS A 361 19.84 22.53 18.88
C LYS A 361 21.31 22.14 18.72
N HIS A 362 21.98 21.84 19.83
CA HIS A 362 23.38 21.43 19.84
C HIS A 362 23.59 20.15 19.03
N ILE A 363 22.72 19.14 19.23
CA ILE A 363 22.75 17.89 18.44
C ILE A 363 22.59 18.22 16.96
N TRP A 364 21.59 19.03 16.59
CA TRP A 364 21.35 19.36 15.18
C TRP A 364 22.54 20.10 14.55
N LEU A 365 23.14 21.07 15.27
CA LEU A 365 24.28 21.84 14.77
C LEU A 365 25.54 20.99 14.58
N SER A 366 25.83 20.09 15.54
CA SER A 366 27.06 19.27 15.56
C SER A 366 26.96 18.00 14.73
N ALA A 367 25.74 17.44 14.53
CA ALA A 367 25.56 16.23 13.78
C ALA A 367 25.85 16.41 12.29
N ARG A 368 26.37 15.37 11.64
CA ARG A 368 26.29 15.24 10.19
C ARG A 368 24.83 15.29 9.76
N LYS A 369 24.53 16.06 8.76
CA LYS A 369 23.18 16.16 8.20
C LYS A 369 23.12 15.55 6.81
N LEU A 370 22.02 14.89 6.51
CA LEU A 370 21.69 14.32 5.21
C LEU A 370 20.57 15.11 4.57
N SER A 371 20.59 15.18 3.26
CA SER A 371 19.47 15.63 2.45
C SER A 371 18.44 14.49 2.27
N ALA A 372 17.30 14.78 1.68
CA ALA A 372 16.32 13.75 1.33
C ALA A 372 16.88 12.75 0.30
N ASN A 373 17.67 13.24 -0.65
CA ASN A 373 18.33 12.41 -1.65
C ASN A 373 19.41 11.52 -1.01
N ASP A 374 20.25 12.07 -0.13
CA ASP A 374 21.22 11.29 0.62
C ASP A 374 20.57 10.17 1.46
N LEU A 375 19.42 10.45 2.06
CA LEU A 375 18.68 9.45 2.82
C LEU A 375 18.21 8.28 1.95
N SER A 376 17.80 8.55 0.72
CA SER A 376 17.41 7.51 -0.23
C SER A 376 18.57 6.57 -0.54
N ASP A 377 19.78 7.11 -0.68
CA ASP A 377 20.98 6.35 -1.04
C ASP A 377 21.62 5.63 0.17
N GLN A 378 21.50 6.20 1.38
CA GLN A 378 22.21 5.75 2.56
C GLN A 378 21.34 4.97 3.56
N ALA A 379 20.04 4.80 3.29
CA ALA A 379 19.14 4.05 4.15
C ALA A 379 19.58 2.58 4.28
N ASN A 380 19.74 2.09 5.50
CA ASN A 380 20.03 0.68 5.76
C ASN A 380 18.73 -0.14 5.79
N LEU A 381 18.34 -0.65 4.62
CA LEU A 381 17.10 -1.43 4.46
C LEU A 381 17.12 -2.73 5.28
N ARG A 382 18.27 -3.34 5.51
CA ARG A 382 18.37 -4.57 6.33
C ARG A 382 17.95 -4.30 7.76
N ARG A 383 18.38 -3.17 8.34
CA ARG A 383 17.97 -2.77 9.68
C ARG A 383 16.47 -2.47 9.77
N LEU A 384 15.90 -1.81 8.74
CA LEU A 384 14.45 -1.58 8.68
C LEU A 384 13.66 -2.89 8.63
N VAL A 385 14.11 -3.85 7.83
CA VAL A 385 13.47 -5.18 7.74
C VAL A 385 13.61 -5.93 9.06
N ALA A 386 14.79 -5.91 9.68
CA ALA A 386 15.03 -6.57 10.97
C ALA A 386 14.12 -5.98 12.07
N GLN A 387 14.01 -4.65 12.16
CA GLN A 387 13.10 -3.99 13.10
C GLN A 387 11.63 -4.37 12.86
N ARG A 388 11.21 -4.41 11.59
CA ARG A 388 9.86 -4.84 11.21
C ARG A 388 9.56 -6.25 11.70
N GLU A 389 10.47 -7.19 11.52
CA GLU A 389 10.28 -8.56 11.98
C GLU A 389 10.17 -8.65 13.51
N VAL A 390 10.92 -7.84 14.24
CA VAL A 390 10.81 -7.77 15.71
C VAL A 390 9.43 -7.28 16.13
N PHE A 391 8.92 -6.19 15.52
CA PHE A 391 7.61 -5.65 15.85
C PHE A 391 6.48 -6.56 15.37
N ARG A 392 6.61 -7.16 14.21
CA ARG A 392 5.64 -8.13 13.69
C ARG A 392 5.43 -9.31 14.64
N LYS A 393 6.48 -9.81 15.28
CA LYS A 393 6.36 -10.86 16.30
C LYS A 393 5.54 -10.40 17.50
N LYS A 394 5.75 -9.15 17.95
CA LYS A 394 4.96 -8.55 19.04
C LYS A 394 3.49 -8.39 18.62
N ASP A 395 3.21 -7.99 17.37
CA ASP A 395 1.86 -7.83 16.82
C ASP A 395 1.07 -9.13 16.81
N TRP A 396 1.67 -10.25 16.43
CA TRP A 396 1.00 -11.55 16.44
C TRP A 396 0.43 -11.91 17.82
N SER A 397 1.24 -11.73 18.85
CA SER A 397 0.82 -11.98 20.24
C SER A 397 -0.33 -11.05 20.67
N LEU A 398 -0.24 -9.76 20.31
CA LEU A 398 -1.26 -8.77 20.63
C LEU A 398 -2.56 -9.02 19.88
N LEU A 399 -2.50 -9.36 18.59
CA LEU A 399 -3.68 -9.71 17.79
C LEU A 399 -4.40 -10.94 18.35
N ALA A 400 -3.65 -11.97 18.73
CA ALA A 400 -4.21 -13.17 19.34
C ALA A 400 -4.80 -12.90 20.73
N ALA A 401 -4.13 -12.11 21.57
CA ALA A 401 -4.64 -11.74 22.88
C ALA A 401 -5.91 -10.89 22.82
N ASN A 402 -6.01 -10.01 21.81
CA ASN A 402 -7.16 -9.12 21.61
C ASN A 402 -8.16 -9.67 20.57
N HIS A 403 -8.29 -10.98 20.44
CA HIS A 403 -9.11 -11.63 19.41
C HIS A 403 -10.57 -11.17 19.35
N GLU A 404 -11.13 -10.65 20.43
CA GLU A 404 -12.49 -10.11 20.45
C GLU A 404 -12.63 -8.83 19.62
N LYS A 405 -11.59 -8.02 19.59
CA LYS A 405 -11.53 -6.72 18.91
C LYS A 405 -10.67 -6.73 17.65
N SER A 406 -9.88 -7.77 17.46
CA SER A 406 -9.02 -7.96 16.29
C SER A 406 -9.63 -8.91 15.29
N VAL A 407 -9.02 -8.98 14.12
CA VAL A 407 -9.38 -9.89 13.04
C VAL A 407 -8.63 -11.24 13.10
N PHE A 408 -7.95 -11.55 14.21
CA PHE A 408 -7.01 -12.67 14.31
C PHE A 408 -7.59 -13.99 13.78
N TYR A 409 -8.77 -14.40 14.28
CA TYR A 409 -9.43 -15.63 13.81
C TYR A 409 -10.15 -15.50 12.45
N GLN A 410 -9.96 -14.40 11.76
CA GLN A 410 -10.43 -14.17 10.39
C GLN A 410 -9.27 -14.14 9.38
N LEU A 411 -8.02 -14.16 9.86
CA LEU A 411 -6.81 -14.21 9.05
C LEU A 411 -6.59 -15.60 8.45
N ASP A 412 -5.65 -15.70 7.51
CA ASP A 412 -5.06 -16.98 7.15
C ASP A 412 -4.23 -17.50 8.32
N LEU A 413 -4.84 -18.41 9.08
CA LEU A 413 -4.23 -18.95 10.29
C LEU A 413 -3.03 -19.86 10.00
N SER A 414 -2.85 -20.32 8.76
CA SER A 414 -1.68 -21.09 8.38
C SER A 414 -0.42 -20.23 8.38
N ASP A 415 -0.46 -19.05 7.74
CA ASP A 415 0.65 -18.08 7.76
C ASP A 415 0.98 -17.64 9.21
N ALA A 416 -0.06 -17.42 10.02
CA ALA A 416 0.10 -17.09 11.43
C ALA A 416 0.75 -18.24 12.22
N ALA A 417 0.33 -19.47 11.99
CA ALA A 417 0.84 -20.66 12.69
C ALA A 417 2.33 -20.90 12.37
N GLU A 418 2.73 -20.70 11.10
CA GLU A 418 4.14 -20.76 10.70
C GLU A 418 4.98 -19.71 11.45
N SER A 419 4.48 -18.48 11.53
CA SER A 419 5.15 -17.40 12.26
C SER A 419 5.27 -17.71 13.76
N PHE A 420 4.21 -18.20 14.40
CA PHE A 420 4.22 -18.60 15.80
C PHE A 420 5.21 -19.73 16.09
N ALA A 421 5.24 -20.75 15.24
CA ALA A 421 6.16 -21.88 15.38
C ALA A 421 7.61 -21.46 15.18
N LYS A 422 7.90 -20.74 14.09
CA LYS A 422 9.25 -20.24 13.74
C LYS A 422 9.82 -19.33 14.82
N ASP A 423 9.03 -18.41 15.29
CA ASP A 423 9.45 -17.36 16.23
C ASP A 423 9.23 -17.75 17.69
N LYS A 424 8.76 -18.98 17.95
CA LYS A 424 8.47 -19.52 19.29
C LYS A 424 7.56 -18.58 20.11
N ILE A 425 6.57 -18.00 19.44
CA ILE A 425 5.58 -17.13 20.08
C ILE A 425 4.69 -17.97 21.01
N VAL A 426 4.40 -17.42 22.18
CA VAL A 426 3.51 -18.11 23.14
C VAL A 426 2.13 -18.31 22.56
N LEU A 427 1.63 -19.56 22.61
CA LEU A 427 0.31 -19.90 22.12
C LEU A 427 -0.78 -19.15 22.90
N PRO A 428 -1.80 -18.63 22.23
CA PRO A 428 -2.97 -18.08 22.91
C PRO A 428 -3.64 -19.19 23.73
N LYS A 429 -4.19 -18.83 24.89
CA LYS A 429 -4.93 -19.77 25.74
C LYS A 429 -6.17 -20.31 25.00
N ALA A 430 -6.65 -21.49 25.39
CA ALA A 430 -7.93 -21.98 24.92
C ALA A 430 -9.04 -20.99 25.31
N LEU A 431 -9.93 -20.70 24.36
CA LEU A 431 -11.04 -19.78 24.61
C LEU A 431 -12.09 -20.43 25.50
N PRO A 432 -12.63 -19.71 26.51
CA PRO A 432 -13.68 -20.21 27.39
C PRO A 432 -15.00 -20.42 26.63
N GLU A 433 -15.94 -21.12 27.29
CA GLU A 433 -17.18 -21.59 26.68
C GLU A 433 -18.16 -20.48 26.26
N ASP A 434 -18.08 -19.33 26.89
CA ASP A 434 -18.89 -18.15 26.58
C ASP A 434 -18.50 -17.46 25.24
N ASN A 435 -17.38 -17.85 24.65
CA ASN A 435 -16.97 -17.35 23.34
C ASN A 435 -17.77 -18.01 22.20
N PRO A 436 -18.00 -17.29 21.09
CA PRO A 436 -18.68 -17.83 19.90
C PRO A 436 -18.05 -19.15 19.44
N LEU A 437 -18.89 -20.15 19.17
CA LEU A 437 -18.46 -21.50 18.78
C LEU A 437 -17.40 -21.51 17.70
N MET A 438 -17.59 -20.73 16.63
CA MET A 438 -16.60 -20.67 15.52
C MET A 438 -15.25 -20.11 15.96
N LYS A 439 -15.21 -19.15 16.88
CA LYS A 439 -13.93 -18.65 17.42
C LYS A 439 -13.22 -19.71 18.26
N ARG A 440 -13.96 -20.49 19.05
CA ARG A 440 -13.41 -21.63 19.82
C ARG A 440 -12.85 -22.70 18.91
N ILE A 441 -13.57 -23.06 17.84
CA ILE A 441 -13.07 -24.00 16.82
C ILE A 441 -11.78 -23.49 16.18
N HIS A 442 -11.76 -22.26 15.71
CA HIS A 442 -10.57 -21.66 15.10
C HIS A 442 -9.40 -21.58 16.08
N ASN A 443 -9.65 -21.29 17.35
CA ASN A 443 -8.61 -21.26 18.38
C ASN A 443 -7.95 -22.65 18.54
N HIS A 444 -8.72 -23.71 18.69
CA HIS A 444 -8.19 -25.07 18.80
C HIS A 444 -7.47 -25.52 17.53
N MET A 445 -8.02 -25.23 16.35
CA MET A 445 -7.37 -25.52 15.07
C MET A 445 -6.03 -24.80 14.93
N PHE A 446 -6.00 -23.51 15.27
CA PHE A 446 -4.77 -22.72 15.23
C PHE A 446 -3.71 -23.28 16.19
N ARG A 447 -4.09 -23.58 17.45
CA ARG A 447 -3.19 -24.19 18.44
C ARG A 447 -2.64 -25.53 17.94
N SER A 448 -3.50 -26.39 17.42
CA SER A 448 -3.13 -27.66 16.81
C SER A 448 -2.12 -27.48 15.67
N GLN A 449 -2.36 -26.53 14.77
CA GLN A 449 -1.49 -26.27 13.64
C GLN A 449 -0.09 -25.78 14.08
N VAL A 450 -0.01 -24.84 15.02
CA VAL A 450 1.27 -24.39 15.57
C VAL A 450 2.03 -25.52 16.24
N MET A 451 1.35 -26.34 17.06
CA MET A 451 1.94 -27.49 17.75
C MET A 451 2.45 -28.52 16.74
N LYS A 452 1.70 -28.79 15.67
CA LYS A 452 2.09 -29.70 14.59
C LYS A 452 3.35 -29.24 13.88
N ILE A 453 3.44 -27.95 13.49
CA ILE A 453 4.62 -27.36 12.84
C ILE A 453 5.83 -27.38 13.79
N SER A 454 5.60 -27.16 15.09
CA SER A 454 6.63 -27.18 16.13
C SER A 454 7.08 -28.61 16.53
N GLY A 455 6.48 -29.67 15.95
CA GLY A 455 6.81 -31.04 16.30
C GLY A 455 6.32 -31.51 17.69
N VAL A 456 5.32 -30.83 18.26
CA VAL A 456 4.76 -31.12 19.58
C VAL A 456 3.44 -31.90 19.44
N ALA A 457 3.01 -32.63 20.45
CA ALA A 457 1.76 -33.37 20.46
C ALA A 457 0.54 -32.44 20.23
N TYR A 458 -0.14 -32.59 19.10
CA TYR A 458 -1.18 -31.66 18.62
C TYR A 458 -2.58 -32.28 18.52
N LYS A 459 -2.67 -33.62 18.50
CA LYS A 459 -3.91 -34.36 18.20
C LYS A 459 -5.05 -34.05 19.18
N GLU A 460 -4.75 -33.78 20.44
CA GLU A 460 -5.75 -33.43 21.44
C GLU A 460 -6.46 -32.12 21.11
N GLU A 461 -5.72 -31.11 20.70
CA GLU A 461 -6.28 -29.81 20.28
C GLU A 461 -7.11 -29.95 19.00
N GLU A 462 -6.66 -30.76 18.06
CA GLU A 462 -7.38 -31.07 16.82
C GLU A 462 -8.72 -31.78 17.12
N GLN A 463 -8.70 -32.77 18.00
CA GLN A 463 -9.91 -33.47 18.43
C GLN A 463 -10.93 -32.57 19.15
N LYS A 464 -10.46 -31.61 19.97
CA LYS A 464 -11.33 -30.59 20.59
C LYS A 464 -12.02 -29.73 19.55
N ALA A 465 -11.30 -29.30 18.50
CA ALA A 465 -11.89 -28.51 17.43
C ALA A 465 -13.00 -29.29 16.69
N PHE A 466 -12.73 -30.56 16.35
CA PHE A 466 -13.72 -31.40 15.67
C PHE A 466 -14.91 -31.76 16.58
N ALA A 467 -14.70 -31.96 17.88
CA ALA A 467 -15.79 -32.19 18.84
C ALA A 467 -16.72 -30.97 18.91
N LEU A 468 -16.18 -29.75 18.99
CA LEU A 468 -16.97 -28.52 18.96
C LEU A 468 -17.73 -28.34 17.65
N LEU A 469 -17.09 -28.65 16.52
CA LEU A 469 -17.75 -28.60 15.20
C LEU A 469 -18.94 -29.57 15.14
N ARG A 470 -18.73 -30.81 15.60
CA ARG A 470 -19.78 -31.84 15.70
C ARG A 470 -20.93 -31.36 16.59
N GLU A 471 -20.63 -30.83 17.78
CA GLU A 471 -21.62 -30.31 18.69
C GLU A 471 -22.49 -29.23 18.04
N GLY A 472 -21.86 -28.25 17.35
CA GLY A 472 -22.57 -27.20 16.63
C GLY A 472 -23.46 -27.72 15.52
N LEU A 473 -22.98 -28.68 14.73
CA LEU A 473 -23.76 -29.30 13.65
C LEU A 473 -24.93 -30.10 14.21
N VAL A 474 -24.67 -30.96 15.19
CA VAL A 474 -25.72 -31.78 15.81
C VAL A 474 -26.76 -30.91 16.52
N GLY A 475 -26.32 -29.88 17.27
CA GLY A 475 -27.22 -28.95 17.96
C GLY A 475 -28.12 -28.18 17.00
N SER A 476 -27.61 -27.76 15.86
CA SER A 476 -28.39 -27.06 14.83
C SER A 476 -29.49 -27.96 14.21
N VAL A 477 -29.21 -29.25 14.06
CA VAL A 477 -30.15 -30.23 13.49
C VAL A 477 -31.18 -30.68 14.56
N LEU A 478 -30.73 -30.94 15.78
CA LEU A 478 -31.63 -31.41 16.86
C LEU A 478 -32.59 -30.32 17.33
N GLY A 479 -32.17 -29.05 17.34
CA GLY A 479 -33.02 -27.91 17.71
C GLY A 479 -34.13 -27.60 16.69
N SER A 480 -34.04 -28.14 15.48
CA SER A 480 -35.02 -27.94 14.40
C SER A 480 -35.92 -29.14 14.11
N LYS A 481 -35.92 -30.16 14.99
CA LYS A 481 -36.80 -31.30 14.83
C LYS A 481 -38.27 -30.89 14.91
N GLN A 482 -38.82 -30.45 13.80
CA GLN A 482 -40.25 -30.45 13.59
C GLN A 482 -40.67 -31.89 13.25
N GLN A 483 -41.71 -32.40 13.93
CA GLN A 483 -42.30 -33.68 13.53
C GLN A 483 -42.85 -33.51 12.10
N PRO A 484 -42.48 -34.38 11.17
CA PRO A 484 -43.06 -34.36 9.84
C PRO A 484 -44.58 -34.43 9.93
N CYS A 485 -45.28 -33.46 9.40
CA CYS A 485 -46.73 -33.51 9.33
C CYS A 485 -47.14 -33.24 7.86
N LEU A 486 -48.18 -33.90 7.42
CA LEU A 486 -48.74 -33.71 6.10
C LEU A 486 -49.67 -32.49 6.13
N ASN A 487 -49.21 -31.32 5.71
CA ASN A 487 -49.94 -30.07 5.71
C ASN A 487 -50.51 -29.71 4.32
N VAL A 488 -50.65 -30.69 3.43
CA VAL A 488 -51.20 -30.52 2.10
C VAL A 488 -52.47 -31.32 1.92
N TYR A 489 -53.46 -30.77 1.25
CA TYR A 489 -54.68 -31.50 0.88
C TYR A 489 -54.40 -32.48 -0.27
N ARG A 490 -55.27 -33.49 -0.45
CA ARG A 490 -55.09 -34.57 -1.43
C ARG A 490 -55.07 -34.09 -2.90
N ASP A 491 -55.62 -32.92 -3.16
CA ASP A 491 -55.74 -32.29 -4.48
C ASP A 491 -54.71 -31.17 -4.68
N GLN A 492 -53.80 -30.95 -3.75
CA GLN A 492 -52.75 -29.96 -3.85
C GLN A 492 -51.47 -30.53 -4.46
N ILE A 493 -50.86 -29.78 -5.35
CA ILE A 493 -49.54 -30.03 -5.92
C ILE A 493 -48.53 -29.13 -5.23
N VAL A 494 -47.50 -29.71 -4.67
CA VAL A 494 -46.39 -28.98 -4.02
C VAL A 494 -45.21 -28.92 -4.99
N TRP A 495 -44.81 -27.71 -5.36
CA TRP A 495 -43.62 -27.49 -6.14
C TRP A 495 -42.45 -27.09 -5.23
N GLY A 496 -41.39 -27.89 -5.22
CA GLY A 496 -40.15 -27.58 -4.51
C GLY A 496 -39.04 -27.21 -5.49
N ARG A 497 -38.32 -26.13 -5.23
CA ARG A 497 -37.09 -25.78 -5.95
C ARG A 497 -35.91 -25.93 -5.02
N SER A 498 -35.03 -26.88 -5.30
CA SER A 498 -33.77 -27.07 -4.56
C SER A 498 -32.58 -26.72 -5.48
N PRO A 499 -31.51 -26.12 -4.95
CA PRO A 499 -30.27 -26.03 -5.68
C PRO A 499 -29.73 -27.44 -5.94
N VAL A 500 -29.37 -27.72 -7.18
CA VAL A 500 -28.76 -29.00 -7.58
C VAL A 500 -27.25 -28.82 -7.56
N ARG A 501 -26.57 -29.68 -6.83
CA ARG A 501 -25.11 -29.82 -6.90
C ARG A 501 -24.80 -30.84 -7.99
N ILE A 502 -24.01 -30.43 -8.98
CA ILE A 502 -23.45 -31.33 -9.98
C ILE A 502 -21.96 -31.45 -9.72
N ASP A 503 -21.51 -32.61 -9.32
CA ASP A 503 -20.09 -32.93 -9.18
C ASP A 503 -19.57 -33.43 -10.52
N LEU A 504 -18.73 -32.64 -11.18
CA LEU A 504 -18.16 -32.98 -12.49
C LEU A 504 -17.05 -34.05 -12.40
N ALA A 505 -16.41 -34.18 -11.25
CA ALA A 505 -15.47 -35.26 -10.93
C ALA A 505 -15.31 -35.40 -9.42
N GLY A 506 -15.25 -36.62 -8.90
CA GLY A 506 -14.91 -36.90 -7.51
C GLY A 506 -15.99 -36.47 -6.51
N GLY A 507 -17.26 -36.69 -6.78
CA GLY A 507 -18.36 -36.49 -5.84
C GLY A 507 -18.27 -37.44 -4.62
N TRP A 508 -19.16 -37.23 -3.64
CA TRP A 508 -19.25 -38.01 -2.41
C TRP A 508 -19.69 -39.48 -2.68
N ALA A 509 -18.81 -40.24 -3.35
CA ALA A 509 -19.04 -41.64 -3.65
C ALA A 509 -18.92 -42.55 -2.41
N ASP A 510 -18.47 -42.02 -1.32
CA ASP A 510 -18.16 -42.69 -0.06
C ASP A 510 -19.21 -42.48 1.05
N THR A 511 -20.27 -41.76 0.77
CA THR A 511 -21.41 -41.67 1.68
C THR A 511 -22.24 -42.94 1.55
N PRO A 512 -22.37 -43.76 2.61
CA PRO A 512 -23.28 -44.90 2.57
C PRO A 512 -24.72 -44.43 2.34
N PRO A 513 -25.54 -45.21 1.63
CA PRO A 513 -26.91 -44.87 1.30
C PRO A 513 -27.78 -44.67 2.54
#